data_ee56aa09ebe5a450b1abff845c70b7b6
#
_entry.id   ee56aa09ebe5a450b1abff845c70b7b6
#
_cell.length_a   1.000
_cell.length_b   1.000
_cell.length_c   1.000
_cell.angle_alpha   90.00
_cell.angle_beta   90.00
_cell.angle_gamma   90.00
#
_symmetry.space_group_name_H-M   'P 1'
#
loop_
_entity.id
_entity.type
_entity.pdbx_description
1 polymer ?
#
loop_
_entity_poly.entity_id
_entity_poly.type
_entity_poly.pdbx_seq_one_letter_code
_entity_poly.pdbx_strand_id
1 'polypeptide(L)'
;MSESERYSFLILHDEIDLADLTKYCESDGKTRLDYSDDVARRKWGKKWRIPTDEEWTELRENCTWEWRGNGYKVSSNKNGKSIFLPAAGWRFLDWSRINAPEHGWYWSSSLDTENPKKAWQESIGLEGECHYAWVWLPGTEKVERCSGDRYFGCSIRPVTE
;
A
#
# COMPACT_ATOMS: atom_id res chain seq x y z
N MET A 1 0.95 21.41 19.42
CA MET A 1 1.52 20.99 18.13
C MET A 1 0.39 20.40 17.30
N SER A 2 0.04 21.03 16.19
CA SER A 2 -0.99 20.53 15.26
C SER A 2 -0.51 19.25 14.57
N GLU A 3 -1.44 18.45 14.00
CA GLU A 3 -1.04 17.27 13.21
C GLU A 3 -0.08 17.64 12.08
N SER A 4 -0.28 18.78 11.42
CA SER A 4 0.61 19.27 10.38
C SER A 4 2.03 19.60 10.89
N GLU A 5 2.16 20.11 12.12
CA GLU A 5 3.47 20.38 12.74
C GLU A 5 4.20 19.10 13.15
N ARG A 6 3.46 18.03 13.55
CA ARG A 6 4.04 16.71 13.80
C ARG A 6 4.58 16.07 12.52
N TYR A 7 3.86 16.20 11.42
CA TYR A 7 4.31 15.70 10.11
C TYR A 7 5.50 16.53 9.59
N SER A 8 5.50 17.86 9.74
CA SER A 8 6.63 18.71 9.36
C SER A 8 7.91 18.39 10.14
N PHE A 9 7.79 18.03 11.41
CA PHE A 9 8.94 17.62 12.24
C PHE A 9 9.55 16.28 11.76
N LEU A 10 8.72 15.35 11.32
CA LEU A 10 9.17 14.06 10.76
C LEU A 10 9.84 14.19 9.38
N ILE A 11 9.55 15.27 8.64
CA ILE A 11 10.13 15.56 7.31
C ILE A 11 11.57 16.05 7.38
N LEU A 12 11.94 16.75 8.45
CA LEU A 12 13.28 17.38 8.60
C LEU A 12 14.38 16.38 8.98
N HIS A 13 14.02 15.15 9.31
CA HIS A 13 14.97 14.08 9.59
C HIS A 13 14.74 12.96 8.57
N ASP A 14 15.67 12.74 7.68
CA ASP A 14 15.66 11.76 6.58
C ASP A 14 15.41 10.30 7.00
N GLU A 15 15.18 10.03 8.29
CA GLU A 15 14.88 8.72 8.82
C GLU A 15 13.91 8.84 10.01
N ILE A 16 12.78 8.12 9.94
CA ILE A 16 12.02 7.80 11.16
C ILE A 16 12.93 6.94 12.03
N ASP A 17 13.34 7.44 13.18
CA ASP A 17 14.08 6.62 14.14
C ASP A 17 13.17 5.47 14.61
N LEU A 18 13.71 4.25 14.65
CA LEU A 18 13.00 3.10 15.20
C LEU A 18 12.57 3.34 16.65
N ALA A 19 13.31 4.18 17.40
CA ALA A 19 12.96 4.60 18.74
C ALA A 19 11.66 5.42 18.82
N ASP A 20 11.23 6.05 17.72
CA ASP A 20 9.98 6.81 17.65
C ASP A 20 8.75 5.94 17.40
N LEU A 21 8.94 4.68 17.04
CA LEU A 21 7.86 3.74 16.83
C LEU A 21 7.35 3.19 18.17
N THR A 22 6.22 3.70 18.62
CA THR A 22 5.55 3.25 19.86
C THR A 22 4.63 2.05 19.65
N LYS A 23 4.37 1.68 18.39
CA LYS A 23 3.51 0.56 18.01
C LYS A 23 3.93 0.00 16.65
N TYR A 24 3.72 -1.31 16.46
CA TYR A 24 4.18 -2.03 15.26
C TYR A 24 5.69 -1.93 15.10
N CYS A 25 6.38 -2.19 16.19
CA CYS A 25 7.83 -2.22 16.29
C CYS A 25 8.28 -3.62 16.72
N GLU A 26 9.57 -3.88 16.67
CA GLU A 26 10.12 -5.19 17.01
C GLU A 26 9.69 -5.65 18.41
N SER A 27 9.59 -4.72 19.37
CA SER A 27 9.28 -5.03 20.78
C SER A 27 7.84 -5.49 21.02
N ASP A 28 6.88 -5.14 20.17
CA ASP A 28 5.47 -5.55 20.34
C ASP A 28 5.10 -6.82 19.58
N GLY A 29 6.01 -7.32 18.73
CA GLY A 29 5.84 -8.56 17.97
C GLY A 29 4.66 -8.61 17.02
N LYS A 30 4.08 -7.46 16.71
CA LYS A 30 2.92 -7.38 15.82
C LYS A 30 3.34 -7.53 14.37
N THR A 31 2.62 -8.37 13.64
CA THR A 31 2.84 -8.63 12.20
C THR A 31 1.72 -8.05 11.33
N ARG A 32 0.68 -7.49 11.96
CA ARG A 32 -0.51 -6.96 11.30
C ARG A 32 -1.10 -5.79 12.06
N LEU A 33 -1.78 -4.88 11.36
CA LEU A 33 -2.53 -3.78 11.98
C LEU A 33 -3.64 -4.30 12.91
N ASP A 34 -3.73 -3.71 14.08
CA ASP A 34 -4.88 -3.89 14.96
C ASP A 34 -6.13 -3.30 14.33
N TYR A 35 -7.28 -3.87 14.62
CA TYR A 35 -8.57 -3.37 14.12
C TYR A 35 -8.88 -1.93 14.54
N SER A 36 -8.35 -1.47 15.66
CA SER A 36 -8.48 -0.07 16.12
C SER A 36 -7.75 0.91 15.22
N ASP A 37 -6.70 0.48 14.53
CA ASP A 37 -5.86 1.33 13.70
C ASP A 37 -6.19 1.18 12.20
N ASP A 38 -6.99 0.18 11.85
CA ASP A 38 -7.47 -0.03 10.49
C ASP A 38 -8.43 1.09 10.08
N VAL A 39 -7.95 1.97 9.20
CA VAL A 39 -8.72 3.14 8.76
C VAL A 39 -9.96 2.75 7.94
N ALA A 40 -9.95 1.64 7.22
CA ALA A 40 -11.12 1.15 6.50
C ALA A 40 -12.23 0.75 7.48
N ARG A 41 -11.87 0.05 8.55
CA ARG A 41 -12.78 -0.32 9.62
C ARG A 41 -13.33 0.89 10.38
N ARG A 42 -12.48 1.85 10.68
CA ARG A 42 -12.88 3.09 11.35
C ARG A 42 -13.80 3.97 10.51
N LYS A 43 -13.56 4.03 9.19
CA LYS A 43 -14.28 4.91 8.27
C LYS A 43 -15.60 4.31 7.76
N TRP A 44 -15.62 3.01 7.46
CA TRP A 44 -16.77 2.35 6.83
C TRP A 44 -17.47 1.31 7.73
N GLY A 45 -16.99 1.12 8.95
CA GLY A 45 -17.61 0.24 9.95
C GLY A 45 -16.96 -1.15 10.03
N LYS A 46 -17.38 -1.90 11.04
CA LYS A 46 -16.69 -3.13 11.50
C LYS A 46 -16.60 -4.26 10.47
N LYS A 47 -17.42 -4.23 9.42
CA LYS A 47 -17.37 -5.22 8.34
C LYS A 47 -16.26 -4.98 7.33
N TRP A 48 -15.68 -3.80 7.33
CA TRP A 48 -14.63 -3.39 6.40
C TRP A 48 -13.25 -3.45 7.05
N ARG A 49 -12.25 -3.79 6.29
CA ARG A 49 -10.85 -3.76 6.70
C ARG A 49 -9.90 -3.58 5.52
N ILE A 50 -8.67 -3.26 5.81
CA ILE A 50 -7.58 -3.31 4.84
C ILE A 50 -7.26 -4.78 4.58
N PRO A 51 -7.07 -5.20 3.30
CA PRO A 51 -6.71 -6.58 2.97
C PRO A 51 -5.33 -6.94 3.53
N THR A 52 -5.10 -8.21 3.76
CA THR A 52 -3.78 -8.74 4.11
C THR A 52 -2.90 -8.90 2.88
N ASP A 53 -1.61 -9.13 3.09
CA ASP A 53 -0.67 -9.45 2.02
C ASP A 53 -1.02 -10.77 1.31
N GLU A 54 -1.51 -11.75 2.05
CA GLU A 54 -1.99 -13.03 1.50
C GLU A 54 -3.20 -12.83 0.59
N GLU A 55 -4.14 -11.96 0.95
CA GLU A 55 -5.30 -11.63 0.12
C GLU A 55 -4.91 -10.87 -1.16
N TRP A 56 -3.90 -10.00 -1.10
CA TRP A 56 -3.32 -9.40 -2.29
C TRP A 56 -2.65 -10.45 -3.19
N THR A 57 -1.94 -11.39 -2.59
CA THR A 57 -1.32 -12.51 -3.30
C THR A 57 -2.38 -13.38 -3.98
N GLU A 58 -3.46 -13.74 -3.25
CA GLU A 58 -4.59 -14.48 -3.83
C GLU A 58 -5.21 -13.74 -5.03
N LEU A 59 -5.42 -12.43 -4.90
CA LEU A 59 -5.96 -11.62 -6.00
C LEU A 59 -5.01 -11.62 -7.20
N ARG A 60 -3.70 -11.48 -6.98
CA ARG A 60 -2.69 -11.46 -8.03
C ARG A 60 -2.61 -12.79 -8.79
N GLU A 61 -2.69 -13.91 -8.07
CA GLU A 61 -2.53 -15.25 -8.64
C GLU A 61 -3.80 -15.81 -9.28
N ASN A 62 -4.99 -15.42 -8.79
CA ASN A 62 -6.26 -16.01 -9.20
C ASN A 62 -7.15 -15.09 -10.06
N CYS A 63 -6.61 -13.97 -10.51
CA CYS A 63 -7.33 -13.03 -11.37
C CYS A 63 -6.53 -12.69 -12.63
N THR A 64 -7.26 -12.29 -13.66
CA THR A 64 -6.69 -11.69 -14.86
C THR A 64 -6.65 -10.18 -14.71
N TRP A 65 -5.49 -9.59 -14.92
CA TRP A 65 -5.23 -8.18 -14.81
C TRP A 65 -5.10 -7.54 -16.18
N GLU A 66 -5.91 -6.54 -16.46
CA GLU A 66 -5.96 -5.85 -17.75
C GLU A 66 -5.80 -4.34 -17.54
N TRP A 67 -4.73 -3.76 -18.07
CA TRP A 67 -4.49 -2.34 -17.99
C TRP A 67 -5.51 -1.55 -18.83
N ARG A 68 -6.03 -0.46 -18.29
CA ARG A 68 -7.07 0.39 -18.90
C ARG A 68 -6.63 1.86 -19.05
N GLY A 69 -5.33 2.13 -19.08
CA GLY A 69 -4.77 3.46 -19.28
C GLY A 69 -4.64 4.30 -18.01
N ASN A 70 -5.38 3.99 -16.96
CA ASN A 70 -5.35 4.70 -15.66
C ASN A 70 -5.57 3.78 -14.46
N GLY A 71 -5.38 2.50 -14.64
CA GLY A 71 -5.57 1.47 -13.64
C GLY A 71 -5.83 0.10 -14.25
N TYR A 72 -6.00 -0.89 -13.38
CA TYR A 72 -6.28 -2.26 -13.79
C TYR A 72 -7.74 -2.66 -13.58
N LYS A 73 -8.33 -3.26 -14.61
CA LYS A 73 -9.49 -4.13 -14.45
C LYS A 73 -8.98 -5.51 -14.00
N VAL A 74 -9.39 -5.92 -12.82
CA VAL A 74 -9.01 -7.20 -12.22
C VAL A 74 -10.22 -8.12 -12.23
N SER A 75 -10.15 -9.21 -12.98
CA SER A 75 -11.26 -10.14 -13.21
C SER A 75 -10.95 -11.51 -12.63
N SER A 76 -11.82 -12.00 -11.77
CA SER A 76 -11.69 -13.33 -11.17
C SER A 76 -11.75 -14.44 -12.22
N ASN A 77 -10.75 -15.31 -12.24
CA ASN A 77 -10.71 -16.49 -13.11
C ASN A 77 -11.78 -17.53 -12.73
N LYS A 78 -12.33 -17.44 -11.51
CA LYS A 78 -13.34 -18.37 -10.99
C LYS A 78 -14.76 -18.04 -11.42
N ASN A 79 -15.13 -16.76 -11.46
CA ASN A 79 -16.54 -16.35 -11.67
C ASN A 79 -16.72 -15.17 -12.62
N GLY A 80 -15.66 -14.64 -13.20
CA GLY A 80 -15.68 -13.53 -14.16
C GLY A 80 -16.05 -12.16 -13.57
N LYS A 81 -16.37 -12.07 -12.28
CA LYS A 81 -16.63 -10.77 -11.62
C LYS A 81 -15.36 -9.95 -11.58
N SER A 82 -15.48 -8.64 -11.70
CA SER A 82 -14.33 -7.77 -11.77
C SER A 82 -14.44 -6.57 -10.85
N ILE A 83 -13.27 -6.06 -10.46
CA ILE A 83 -13.10 -4.77 -9.79
C ILE A 83 -12.17 -3.90 -10.63
N PHE A 84 -12.17 -2.60 -10.35
CA PHE A 84 -11.20 -1.67 -10.92
C PHE A 84 -10.31 -1.11 -9.82
N LEU A 85 -9.00 -1.13 -10.07
CA LEU A 85 -7.98 -0.57 -9.20
C LEU A 85 -7.34 0.62 -9.92
N PRO A 86 -7.68 1.88 -9.55
CA PRO A 86 -7.09 3.07 -10.14
C PRO A 86 -5.59 3.18 -9.87
N ALA A 87 -4.81 3.58 -10.87
CA ALA A 87 -3.42 3.99 -10.70
C ALA A 87 -3.39 5.41 -10.12
N ALA A 88 -3.76 5.53 -8.85
CA ALA A 88 -3.96 6.82 -8.20
C ALA A 88 -2.66 7.48 -7.69
N GLY A 89 -1.50 6.88 -7.98
CA GLY A 89 -0.22 7.34 -7.45
C GLY A 89 -0.09 7.08 -5.95
N TRP A 90 0.83 7.80 -5.34
CA TRP A 90 1.03 7.86 -3.90
C TRP A 90 1.23 9.31 -3.45
N ARG A 91 1.12 9.57 -2.16
CA ARG A 91 1.37 10.89 -1.59
C ARG A 91 2.61 10.87 -0.72
N PHE A 92 3.46 11.84 -0.97
CA PHE A 92 4.58 12.15 -0.09
C PHE A 92 4.15 13.20 0.96
N LEU A 93 5.07 13.58 1.81
CA LEU A 93 4.85 14.41 2.99
C LEU A 93 4.30 15.82 2.70
N ASP A 94 4.57 16.36 1.51
CA ASP A 94 4.06 17.65 1.03
C ASP A 94 2.65 17.57 0.41
N TRP A 95 1.98 16.42 0.53
CA TRP A 95 0.68 16.12 -0.08
C TRP A 95 0.66 16.12 -1.60
N SER A 96 1.79 16.26 -2.27
CA SER A 96 1.88 16.08 -3.71
C SER A 96 1.49 14.64 -4.08
N ARG A 97 0.74 14.53 -5.17
CA ARG A 97 0.42 13.23 -5.75
C ARG A 97 1.43 12.89 -6.82
N ILE A 98 2.13 11.80 -6.64
CA ILE A 98 3.23 11.37 -7.49
C ILE A 98 2.80 10.15 -8.31
N ASN A 99 3.23 10.11 -9.57
CA ASN A 99 3.07 8.97 -10.49
C ASN A 99 1.61 8.57 -10.84
N ALA A 100 0.63 9.43 -10.65
CA ALA A 100 -0.70 9.22 -11.22
C ALA A 100 -0.80 9.88 -12.62
N PRO A 101 -1.50 9.27 -13.59
CA PRO A 101 -2.31 8.04 -13.52
C PRO A 101 -1.55 6.77 -13.96
N GLU A 102 -0.24 6.75 -13.95
CA GLU A 102 0.58 5.68 -14.51
C GLU A 102 0.85 4.56 -13.51
N HIS A 103 0.89 4.90 -12.21
CA HIS A 103 1.19 3.96 -11.14
C HIS A 103 0.21 4.11 -9.97
N GLY A 104 0.07 3.05 -9.19
CA GLY A 104 -0.69 3.04 -7.95
C GLY A 104 -0.11 2.08 -6.93
N TRP A 105 -0.24 2.42 -5.65
CA TRP A 105 0.19 1.59 -4.53
C TRP A 105 -0.95 1.41 -3.56
N TYR A 106 -1.13 0.21 -3.09
CA TYR A 106 -2.21 -0.19 -2.20
C TYR A 106 -1.67 -0.86 -0.95
N TRP A 107 -1.97 -0.28 0.20
CA TRP A 107 -1.56 -0.87 1.47
C TRP A 107 -2.19 -2.23 1.72
N SER A 108 -1.38 -3.15 2.26
CA SER A 108 -1.89 -4.28 3.03
C SER A 108 -1.94 -3.93 4.53
N SER A 109 -2.67 -4.72 5.30
CA SER A 109 -2.63 -4.66 6.76
C SER A 109 -1.46 -5.44 7.36
N SER A 110 -0.70 -6.16 6.55
CA SER A 110 0.46 -6.95 6.95
C SER A 110 1.71 -6.07 7.01
N LEU A 111 2.46 -6.18 8.11
CA LEU A 111 3.70 -5.46 8.31
C LEU A 111 4.87 -6.21 7.67
N ASP A 112 5.91 -5.48 7.31
CA ASP A 112 7.18 -6.09 6.96
C ASP A 112 7.91 -6.46 8.26
N THR A 113 8.00 -7.76 8.54
CA THR A 113 8.60 -8.28 9.77
C THR A 113 10.12 -8.18 9.79
N GLU A 114 10.75 -7.98 8.65
CA GLU A 114 12.19 -7.78 8.53
C GLU A 114 12.58 -6.30 8.70
N ASN A 115 11.62 -5.39 8.44
CA ASN A 115 11.83 -3.96 8.60
C ASN A 115 10.60 -3.27 9.22
N PRO A 116 10.61 -3.01 10.53
CA PRO A 116 9.46 -2.43 11.23
C PRO A 116 9.07 -1.01 10.76
N LYS A 117 9.92 -0.31 10.01
CA LYS A 117 9.57 0.98 9.37
C LYS A 117 8.65 0.80 8.16
N LYS A 118 8.49 -0.43 7.66
CA LYS A 118 7.79 -0.75 6.41
C LYS A 118 6.58 -1.62 6.63
N ALA A 119 5.71 -1.62 5.62
CA ALA A 119 4.58 -2.53 5.52
C ALA A 119 4.46 -3.04 4.08
N TRP A 120 3.81 -4.19 3.90
CA TRP A 120 3.57 -4.74 2.58
C TRP A 120 2.50 -3.95 1.83
N GLN A 121 2.72 -3.78 0.56
CA GLN A 121 1.81 -3.08 -0.35
C GLN A 121 1.83 -3.75 -1.73
N GLU A 122 0.75 -3.57 -2.48
CA GLU A 122 0.64 -3.97 -3.88
C GLU A 122 0.94 -2.77 -4.77
N SER A 123 1.91 -2.92 -5.66
CA SER A 123 2.26 -1.95 -6.69
C SER A 123 1.64 -2.35 -8.02
N ILE A 124 0.99 -1.41 -8.67
CA ILE A 124 0.39 -1.57 -9.99
C ILE A 124 0.84 -0.44 -10.91
N GLY A 125 1.09 -0.71 -12.17
CA GLY A 125 1.42 0.39 -13.09
C GLY A 125 1.99 -0.04 -14.42
N LEU A 126 2.28 0.98 -15.21
CA LEU A 126 3.18 0.87 -16.36
C LEU A 126 4.60 0.76 -15.82
N GLU A 127 5.46 0.04 -16.55
CA GLU A 127 6.83 -0.19 -16.10
C GLU A 127 7.63 1.07 -15.78
N GLY A 128 8.42 0.94 -14.76
CA GLY A 128 9.43 1.88 -14.31
C GLY A 128 9.26 2.26 -12.85
N GLU A 129 10.08 1.66 -11.98
CA GLU A 129 10.36 2.11 -10.63
C GLU A 129 9.30 1.82 -9.54
N CYS A 130 9.36 0.64 -8.99
CA CYS A 130 9.17 0.51 -7.56
C CYS A 130 10.43 1.13 -6.90
N HIS A 131 10.35 2.35 -6.39
CA HIS A 131 11.51 3.14 -5.96
C HIS A 131 12.34 2.54 -4.81
N TYR A 132 12.04 1.33 -4.36
CA TYR A 132 12.75 0.66 -3.27
C TYR A 132 13.20 -0.78 -3.57
N ALA A 133 13.00 -1.24 -4.82
CA ALA A 133 13.68 -2.44 -5.30
C ALA A 133 14.27 -2.13 -6.68
N TRP A 134 15.59 -2.01 -6.77
CA TRP A 134 16.33 -1.77 -7.99
C TRP A 134 16.14 -2.91 -9.00
N VAL A 135 15.12 -2.83 -9.86
CA VAL A 135 15.09 -3.61 -11.10
C VAL A 135 14.49 -2.75 -12.20
N TRP A 136 15.35 -2.30 -13.06
CA TRP A 136 15.03 -1.63 -14.31
C TRP A 136 14.72 -2.67 -15.39
N LEU A 137 13.47 -2.76 -15.85
CA LEU A 137 13.09 -3.47 -17.07
C LEU A 137 12.10 -2.62 -17.85
N PRO A 138 12.46 -2.05 -19.01
CA PRO A 138 11.55 -1.25 -19.81
C PRO A 138 10.57 -2.12 -20.59
N GLY A 139 9.29 -1.80 -20.57
CA GLY A 139 8.28 -2.19 -21.55
C GLY A 139 7.16 -3.14 -21.17
N THR A 140 6.86 -3.48 -19.89
CA THR A 140 5.72 -4.32 -19.51
C THR A 140 4.89 -3.80 -18.35
N GLU A 141 3.57 -3.92 -18.45
CA GLU A 141 2.61 -3.67 -17.38
C GLU A 141 2.90 -4.61 -16.20
N LYS A 142 3.04 -4.08 -14.99
CA LYS A 142 3.48 -4.88 -13.85
C LYS A 142 2.58 -4.73 -12.64
N VAL A 143 2.30 -5.87 -12.03
CA VAL A 143 1.64 -5.98 -10.74
C VAL A 143 2.55 -6.77 -9.82
N GLU A 144 3.00 -6.16 -8.73
CA GLU A 144 3.93 -6.80 -7.83
C GLU A 144 3.76 -6.41 -6.37
N ARG A 145 4.16 -7.33 -5.51
CA ARG A 145 4.32 -7.09 -4.08
C ARG A 145 5.57 -6.26 -3.82
N CYS A 146 5.46 -5.22 -3.02
CA CYS A 146 6.62 -4.46 -2.57
C CYS A 146 6.50 -4.07 -1.09
N SER A 147 7.61 -3.67 -0.49
CA SER A 147 7.66 -3.17 0.87
C SER A 147 7.89 -1.66 0.84
N GLY A 148 7.00 -0.88 1.43
CA GLY A 148 7.03 0.58 1.42
C GLY A 148 7.05 1.19 2.81
N ASP A 149 7.67 2.36 2.92
CA ASP A 149 7.74 3.09 4.18
C ASP A 149 6.34 3.49 4.67
N ARG A 150 6.08 3.25 5.94
CA ARG A 150 4.75 3.38 6.56
C ARG A 150 4.21 4.81 6.58
N TYR A 151 5.04 5.81 6.32
CA TYR A 151 4.63 7.21 6.22
C TYR A 151 4.13 7.63 4.84
N PHE A 152 4.23 6.76 3.83
CA PHE A 152 3.69 7.05 2.50
C PHE A 152 2.16 7.03 2.48
N GLY A 153 1.57 7.94 1.73
CA GLY A 153 0.13 8.01 1.50
C GLY A 153 -0.29 7.15 0.31
N CYS A 154 -0.37 5.84 0.50
CA CYS A 154 -0.85 4.92 -0.53
C CYS A 154 -2.37 4.71 -0.47
N SER A 155 -2.94 4.20 -1.54
CA SER A 155 -4.36 3.89 -1.63
C SER A 155 -4.75 2.72 -0.72
N ILE A 156 -6.04 2.65 -0.39
CA ILE A 156 -6.63 1.53 0.32
C ILE A 156 -7.78 0.99 -0.52
N ARG A 157 -7.74 -0.31 -0.79
CA ARG A 157 -8.88 -1.04 -1.34
C ARG A 157 -9.46 -1.92 -0.24
N PRO A 158 -10.53 -1.48 0.43
CA PRO A 158 -11.10 -2.24 1.54
C PRO A 158 -11.77 -3.52 1.05
N VAL A 159 -11.75 -4.52 1.92
CA VAL A 159 -12.45 -5.78 1.76
C VAL A 159 -13.45 -5.98 2.91
N THR A 160 -14.43 -6.82 2.70
CA THR A 160 -15.38 -7.22 3.75
C THR A 160 -14.96 -8.55 4.36
N GLU A 161 -15.24 -8.70 5.65
CA GLU A 161 -15.15 -10.00 6.32
C GLU A 161 -16.25 -10.94 5.83
#